data_4e9b16fea71357a3673904f325a34447
#
_entry.id   4e9b16fea71357a3673904f325a34447
#
_cell.length_a   1.000
_cell.length_b   1.000
_cell.length_c   1.000
_cell.angle_alpha   90.00
_cell.angle_beta   90.00
_cell.angle_gamma   90.00
#
_symmetry.space_group_name_H-M   'P 1'
#
loop_
_entity.id
_entity.type
_entity.pdbx_description
1 polymer ?
#
loop_
_entity_poly.entity_id
_entity_poly.type
_entity_poly.pdbx_seq_one_letter_code
_entity_poly.pdbx_strand_id
1 'polypeptide(L)'
;MNNEPNELIEMLRDAREYTRFVGEMGVETVDEPSATIERAPVDTEPSVQFARYTSQPIGSSASSRPPSAAKTPTPVAAASSDSLFGDVAEPQPTFSTSTETLSDIWNDIGDCTRCGLCEGRTQVVNTHGNPKARLMFVGEAPGADEDAQGKPFVGRAGQLLTKMIEAMGMKREEVIIGNVNRCRPPGNRQPTLEEAAICRPFLFREIATIKPEIIVVMGNTALRNLLEAREGITRVRGKFQDFRGIKVMPTFHPAYLLRDPSKKRETWEDLKQVRDYLEETATT
;
A
#
# COMPACT_ATOMS: atom_id res chain seq x y z
N MET A 1 -16.09 2.98 39.23
CA MET A 1 -17.55 3.09 39.17
C MET A 1 -17.88 4.09 38.09
N ASN A 2 -18.53 3.63 37.04
CA ASN A 2 -19.24 4.26 35.95
C ASN A 2 -18.48 5.21 34.98
N ASN A 3 -17.85 4.57 33.98
CA ASN A 3 -17.37 5.23 32.77
C ASN A 3 -18.39 5.09 31.58
N GLU A 4 -19.55 4.54 31.84
CA GLU A 4 -20.59 4.22 30.81
C GLU A 4 -21.07 5.41 29.97
N PRO A 5 -21.25 6.64 30.50
CA PRO A 5 -21.71 7.77 29.68
C PRO A 5 -20.66 8.23 28.66
N ASN A 6 -19.35 8.12 28.96
CA ASN A 6 -18.29 8.51 28.05
C ASN A 6 -18.15 7.50 26.90
N GLU A 7 -18.21 6.21 27.18
CA GLU A 7 -18.16 5.15 26.16
C GLU A 7 -19.31 5.26 25.14
N LEU A 8 -20.51 5.56 25.61
CA LEU A 8 -21.67 5.73 24.74
C LEU A 8 -21.51 6.99 23.84
N ILE A 9 -20.99 8.09 24.38
CA ILE A 9 -20.72 9.31 23.62
C ILE A 9 -19.65 9.06 22.56
N GLU A 10 -18.58 8.32 22.89
CA GLU A 10 -17.55 7.93 21.93
C GLU A 10 -18.11 7.02 20.84
N MET A 11 -18.90 6.01 21.19
CA MET A 11 -19.56 5.14 20.20
C MET A 11 -20.47 5.91 19.24
N LEU A 12 -21.25 6.88 19.76
CA LEU A 12 -22.12 7.73 18.94
C LEU A 12 -21.31 8.66 18.03
N ARG A 13 -20.19 9.20 18.52
CA ARG A 13 -19.27 10.01 17.70
C ARG A 13 -18.68 9.18 16.57
N ASP A 14 -18.14 8.00 16.88
CA ASP A 14 -17.57 7.06 15.89
C ASP A 14 -18.60 6.65 14.84
N ALA A 15 -19.83 6.32 15.28
CA ALA A 15 -20.91 5.96 14.37
C ALA A 15 -21.27 7.12 13.42
N ARG A 16 -21.32 8.37 13.94
CA ARG A 16 -21.60 9.57 13.16
C ARG A 16 -20.48 9.88 12.17
N GLU A 17 -19.23 9.76 12.59
CA GLU A 17 -18.05 9.96 11.73
C GLU A 17 -18.01 8.89 10.64
N TYR A 18 -18.27 7.64 11.00
CA TYR A 18 -18.34 6.54 10.04
C TYR A 18 -19.47 6.75 9.01
N THR A 19 -20.66 7.17 9.46
CA THR A 19 -21.79 7.46 8.55
C THR A 19 -21.45 8.57 7.59
N ARG A 20 -20.78 9.63 8.07
CA ARG A 20 -20.30 10.73 7.21
C ARG A 20 -19.29 10.23 6.20
N PHE A 21 -18.28 9.49 6.63
CA PHE A 21 -17.25 8.89 5.77
C PHE A 21 -17.86 8.00 4.68
N VAL A 22 -18.80 7.13 5.06
CA VAL A 22 -19.48 6.23 4.12
C VAL A 22 -20.35 7.01 3.13
N GLY A 23 -21.04 8.05 3.58
CA GLY A 23 -21.82 8.97 2.73
C GLY A 23 -20.94 9.72 1.73
N GLU A 24 -19.84 10.31 2.17
CA GLU A 24 -18.85 10.98 1.31
C GLU A 24 -18.23 10.01 0.29
N MET A 25 -18.09 8.74 0.66
CA MET A 25 -17.62 7.66 -0.23
C MET A 25 -18.68 7.14 -1.21
N GLY A 26 -19.87 7.77 -1.25
CA GLY A 26 -20.93 7.48 -2.21
C GLY A 26 -21.73 6.21 -1.91
N VAL A 27 -21.84 5.83 -0.64
CA VAL A 27 -22.78 4.77 -0.19
C VAL A 27 -24.05 5.46 0.27
N GLU A 28 -25.10 5.42 -0.55
CA GLU A 28 -26.38 6.11 -0.30
C GLU A 28 -27.32 5.35 0.64
N THR A 29 -27.12 4.03 0.77
CA THR A 29 -27.92 3.18 1.68
C THR A 29 -27.04 2.18 2.40
N VAL A 30 -27.23 2.07 3.70
CA VAL A 30 -26.77 0.92 4.48
C VAL A 30 -27.98 -0.01 4.50
N ASP A 31 -27.89 -1.13 3.78
CA ASP A 31 -28.96 -2.16 3.85
C ASP A 31 -29.13 -2.58 5.31
N GLU A 32 -30.33 -2.47 5.83
CA GLU A 32 -30.65 -3.03 7.12
C GLU A 32 -30.32 -4.52 7.09
N PRO A 33 -29.59 -5.05 8.11
CA PRO A 33 -29.36 -6.48 8.16
C PRO A 33 -30.75 -7.16 8.18
N SER A 34 -31.06 -7.93 7.16
CA SER A 34 -32.26 -8.75 7.12
C SER A 34 -32.26 -9.67 8.34
N ALA A 35 -32.92 -9.21 9.38
CA ALA A 35 -33.14 -9.99 10.58
C ALA A 35 -34.22 -11.06 10.29
N THR A 36 -33.85 -12.06 9.51
CA THR A 36 -34.56 -13.31 9.46
C THR A 36 -33.60 -14.44 9.17
N ILE A 37 -32.87 -14.86 10.20
CA ILE A 37 -32.26 -16.19 10.18
C ILE A 37 -33.37 -17.17 10.51
N GLU A 38 -34.19 -17.54 9.53
CA GLU A 38 -34.93 -18.79 9.58
C GLU A 38 -33.92 -19.94 9.49
N ARG A 39 -33.73 -20.64 10.60
CA ARG A 39 -33.01 -21.89 10.61
C ARG A 39 -33.77 -22.88 9.73
N ALA A 40 -33.27 -23.10 8.52
CA ALA A 40 -33.69 -24.23 7.72
C ALA A 40 -33.35 -25.55 8.45
N PRO A 41 -34.22 -26.58 8.40
CA PRO A 41 -33.94 -27.87 9.00
C PRO A 41 -32.76 -28.54 8.31
N VAL A 42 -31.91 -29.16 9.11
CA VAL A 42 -30.79 -29.98 8.66
C VAL A 42 -31.34 -31.23 8.02
N ASP A 43 -31.45 -31.29 6.72
CA ASP A 43 -31.70 -32.51 5.99
C ASP A 43 -30.39 -33.15 5.54
N THR A 44 -30.34 -34.42 5.87
CA THR A 44 -29.38 -35.48 5.60
C THR A 44 -28.71 -35.42 4.23
N GLU A 45 -27.40 -35.78 4.26
CA GLU A 45 -26.45 -35.93 3.17
C GLU A 45 -26.99 -36.53 1.86
N PRO A 46 -26.50 -36.04 0.71
CA PRO A 46 -26.32 -36.85 -0.47
C PRO A 46 -24.85 -37.22 -0.66
N SER A 47 -24.60 -38.51 -0.65
CA SER A 47 -23.35 -39.18 -1.01
C SER A 47 -22.85 -38.73 -2.38
N VAL A 48 -21.72 -38.03 -2.40
CA VAL A 48 -21.02 -37.66 -3.64
C VAL A 48 -20.13 -38.82 -4.07
N GLN A 49 -20.50 -39.47 -5.17
CA GLN A 49 -19.69 -40.47 -5.85
C GLN A 49 -18.51 -39.79 -6.52
N PHE A 50 -17.32 -40.12 -6.05
CA PHE A 50 -16.05 -39.72 -6.73
C PHE A 50 -15.90 -40.48 -8.02
N ALA A 51 -15.95 -39.78 -9.17
CA ALA A 51 -15.54 -40.28 -10.45
C ALA A 51 -14.01 -40.47 -10.46
N ARG A 52 -13.57 -41.69 -10.62
CA ARG A 52 -12.14 -42.04 -10.77
C ARG A 52 -11.62 -41.56 -12.13
N TYR A 53 -10.74 -40.58 -12.13
CA TYR A 53 -9.95 -40.23 -13.31
C TYR A 53 -8.79 -41.19 -13.42
N THR A 54 -8.79 -42.03 -14.46
CA THR A 54 -7.67 -42.90 -14.83
C THR A 54 -6.63 -42.07 -15.57
N SER A 55 -5.44 -41.96 -14.99
CA SER A 55 -4.25 -41.41 -15.62
C SER A 55 -3.66 -42.39 -16.63
N GLN A 56 -3.55 -41.98 -17.90
CA GLN A 56 -2.72 -42.69 -18.89
C GLN A 56 -1.27 -42.16 -18.84
N PRO A 57 -0.27 -43.01 -18.96
CA PRO A 57 1.13 -42.61 -18.95
C PRO A 57 1.58 -42.09 -20.32
N ILE A 58 2.18 -40.90 -20.35
CA ILE A 58 2.85 -40.37 -21.55
C ILE A 58 4.32 -40.82 -21.51
N GLY A 59 4.74 -41.43 -22.62
CA GLY A 59 6.01 -42.08 -22.78
C GLY A 59 7.23 -41.16 -22.69
N SER A 60 8.30 -41.75 -22.14
CA SER A 60 9.64 -41.23 -22.03
C SER A 60 10.35 -41.19 -23.38
N SER A 61 10.87 -40.04 -23.78
CA SER A 61 11.98 -39.99 -24.75
C SER A 61 13.21 -39.37 -24.07
N ALA A 62 14.19 -40.24 -23.85
CA ALA A 62 15.50 -39.88 -23.33
C ALA A 62 16.31 -39.17 -24.42
N SER A 63 16.86 -38.00 -24.09
CA SER A 63 17.95 -37.38 -24.82
C SER A 63 19.13 -37.17 -23.87
N SER A 64 20.17 -37.89 -24.10
CA SER A 64 21.44 -37.90 -23.40
C SER A 64 22.29 -36.68 -23.73
N ARG A 65 22.74 -35.94 -22.72
CA ARG A 65 23.83 -34.96 -22.81
C ARG A 65 24.77 -35.12 -21.61
N PRO A 66 26.10 -35.19 -21.80
CA PRO A 66 27.05 -35.51 -20.74
C PRO A 66 27.26 -34.35 -19.76
N PRO A 67 27.66 -34.64 -18.51
CA PRO A 67 27.81 -33.61 -17.47
C PRO A 67 29.14 -32.87 -17.59
N SER A 68 29.06 -31.54 -17.60
CA SER A 68 30.22 -30.66 -17.40
C SER A 68 30.46 -30.51 -15.91
N ALA A 69 31.72 -30.76 -15.49
CA ALA A 69 32.15 -30.69 -14.11
C ALA A 69 32.06 -29.24 -13.53
N ALA A 70 31.20 -29.04 -12.58
CA ALA A 70 31.16 -27.83 -11.75
C ALA A 70 32.05 -28.03 -10.52
N LYS A 71 33.00 -27.14 -10.32
CA LYS A 71 33.88 -27.05 -9.15
C LYS A 71 33.06 -26.64 -7.91
N THR A 72 33.14 -27.49 -6.90
CA THR A 72 32.53 -27.27 -5.58
C THR A 72 33.24 -26.10 -4.85
N PRO A 73 32.58 -25.09 -4.35
CA PRO A 73 33.19 -24.20 -3.41
C PRO A 73 33.19 -24.80 -2.01
N THR A 74 34.34 -24.74 -1.36
CA THR A 74 34.61 -25.14 0.02
C THR A 74 33.73 -24.38 0.99
N PRO A 75 33.08 -25.00 1.99
CA PRO A 75 32.34 -24.28 2.99
C PRO A 75 33.31 -23.55 3.94
N VAL A 76 33.21 -22.23 3.95
CA VAL A 76 33.82 -21.38 5.00
C VAL A 76 32.97 -21.55 6.25
N ALA A 77 33.59 -22.00 7.34
CA ALA A 77 32.98 -22.20 8.63
C ALA A 77 32.42 -20.85 9.13
N ALA A 78 31.12 -20.80 9.35
CA ALA A 78 30.50 -19.69 10.06
C ALA A 78 30.91 -19.74 11.53
N ALA A 79 31.67 -18.75 11.97
CA ALA A 79 31.92 -18.53 13.38
C ALA A 79 30.61 -18.09 14.04
N SER A 80 30.06 -18.89 14.92
CA SER A 80 28.97 -18.53 15.81
C SER A 80 29.49 -17.54 16.86
N SER A 81 29.19 -16.26 16.69
CA SER A 81 29.34 -15.28 17.76
C SER A 81 28.07 -15.33 18.62
N ASP A 82 28.11 -16.10 19.69
CA ASP A 82 27.17 -15.94 20.82
C ASP A 82 27.37 -14.55 21.40
N SER A 83 26.51 -13.61 21.01
CA SER A 83 26.45 -12.30 21.65
C SER A 83 25.73 -12.42 22.97
N LEU A 84 26.46 -12.19 24.08
CA LEU A 84 25.95 -12.21 25.45
C LEU A 84 25.04 -11.00 25.78
N PHE A 85 24.83 -10.10 24.81
CA PHE A 85 23.93 -8.95 24.91
C PHE A 85 22.91 -9.11 23.80
N GLY A 86 21.63 -9.22 24.19
CA GLY A 86 20.50 -9.43 23.28
C GLY A 86 20.55 -8.50 22.08
N ASP A 87 19.96 -8.96 20.96
CA ASP A 87 19.90 -8.26 19.68
C ASP A 87 19.45 -6.80 19.87
N VAL A 88 20.43 -5.90 19.94
CA VAL A 88 20.17 -4.48 19.74
C VAL A 88 19.91 -4.33 18.24
N ALA A 89 18.64 -4.18 17.87
CA ALA A 89 18.29 -3.88 16.48
C ALA A 89 19.15 -2.71 16.00
N GLU A 90 19.97 -2.92 14.99
CA GLU A 90 20.75 -1.84 14.38
C GLU A 90 19.78 -0.71 14.00
N PRO A 91 20.09 0.54 14.38
CA PRO A 91 19.23 1.66 14.03
C PRO A 91 19.12 1.73 12.51
N GLN A 92 17.88 1.61 11.99
CA GLN A 92 17.62 1.73 10.57
C GLN A 92 18.15 3.08 10.07
N PRO A 93 18.85 3.13 8.91
CA PRO A 93 19.38 4.37 8.40
C PRO A 93 18.22 5.37 8.17
N THR A 94 18.26 6.50 8.86
CA THR A 94 17.30 7.59 8.65
C THR A 94 17.46 8.20 7.26
N PHE A 95 16.40 8.86 6.75
CA PHE A 95 16.54 9.63 5.52
C PHE A 95 17.56 10.76 5.74
N SER A 96 18.58 10.79 4.88
CA SER A 96 19.55 11.88 4.89
C SER A 96 18.86 13.21 4.62
N THR A 97 19.31 14.28 5.27
CA THR A 97 18.81 15.62 4.96
C THR A 97 19.13 15.96 3.50
N SER A 98 18.12 16.14 2.68
CA SER A 98 18.28 16.58 1.29
C SER A 98 18.34 18.10 1.23
N THR A 99 19.23 18.62 0.38
CA THR A 99 19.26 20.03 -0.03
C THR A 99 18.59 20.26 -1.38
N GLU A 100 18.12 19.18 -2.03
CA GLU A 100 17.41 19.22 -3.30
C GLU A 100 16.00 19.80 -3.13
N THR A 101 15.54 20.49 -4.16
CA THR A 101 14.11 20.82 -4.30
C THR A 101 13.37 19.72 -5.06
N LEU A 102 12.04 19.67 -4.94
CA LEU A 102 11.23 18.77 -5.78
C LEU A 102 11.47 19.04 -7.27
N SER A 103 11.67 20.29 -7.65
CA SER A 103 11.97 20.67 -9.05
C SER A 103 13.30 20.07 -9.53
N ASP A 104 14.32 20.05 -8.69
CA ASP A 104 15.61 19.43 -9.06
C ASP A 104 15.44 17.93 -9.30
N ILE A 105 14.70 17.25 -8.44
CA ILE A 105 14.40 15.81 -8.57
C ILE A 105 13.59 15.55 -9.83
N TRP A 106 12.55 16.34 -10.10
CA TRP A 106 11.71 16.18 -11.30
C TRP A 106 12.46 16.51 -12.60
N ASN A 107 13.38 17.46 -12.58
CA ASN A 107 14.26 17.74 -13.70
C ASN A 107 15.22 16.58 -13.98
N ASP A 108 15.76 15.93 -12.94
CA ASP A 108 16.57 14.71 -13.09
C ASP A 108 15.74 13.52 -13.62
N ILE A 109 14.50 13.39 -13.19
CA ILE A 109 13.59 12.40 -13.77
C ILE A 109 13.40 12.69 -15.26
N GLY A 110 13.06 13.92 -15.62
CA GLY A 110 12.84 14.36 -16.99
C GLY A 110 11.98 13.40 -17.80
N ASP A 111 12.36 13.14 -19.04
CA ASP A 111 11.78 12.08 -19.87
C ASP A 111 12.54 10.75 -19.64
N CYS A 112 12.44 10.22 -18.43
CA CYS A 112 13.18 9.09 -17.91
C CYS A 112 13.05 7.83 -18.80
N THR A 113 14.17 7.26 -19.17
CA THR A 113 14.26 6.01 -19.97
C THR A 113 14.98 4.89 -19.22
N ARG A 114 15.05 4.95 -17.88
CA ARG A 114 15.85 4.04 -17.04
C ARG A 114 15.27 2.62 -16.92
N CYS A 115 13.98 2.42 -17.24
CA CYS A 115 13.35 1.10 -17.25
C CYS A 115 12.33 0.98 -18.39
N GLY A 116 11.91 -0.25 -18.75
CA GLY A 116 11.02 -0.52 -19.86
C GLY A 116 9.62 0.09 -19.77
N LEU A 117 9.21 0.61 -18.61
CA LEU A 117 7.92 1.31 -18.49
C LEU A 117 7.88 2.63 -19.27
N CYS A 118 9.02 3.15 -19.70
CA CYS A 118 9.08 4.37 -20.52
C CYS A 118 8.47 4.17 -21.91
N GLU A 119 8.50 2.95 -22.46
CA GLU A 119 8.06 2.67 -23.84
C GLU A 119 6.55 2.82 -24.02
N GLY A 120 5.76 2.56 -22.97
CA GLY A 120 4.30 2.53 -23.05
C GLY A 120 3.58 3.69 -22.35
N ARG A 121 4.30 4.60 -21.67
CA ARG A 121 3.70 5.75 -21.02
C ARG A 121 3.40 6.89 -22.00
N THR A 122 2.42 7.69 -21.68
CA THR A 122 2.18 8.99 -22.36
C THR A 122 3.08 10.06 -21.77
N GLN A 123 3.21 10.09 -20.42
CA GLN A 123 4.07 11.04 -19.73
C GLN A 123 4.49 10.52 -18.35
N VAL A 124 5.51 11.12 -17.76
CA VAL A 124 5.94 10.85 -16.40
C VAL A 124 4.94 11.48 -15.42
N VAL A 125 4.53 10.72 -14.40
CA VAL A 125 3.61 11.17 -13.35
C VAL A 125 4.40 11.38 -12.06
N ASN A 126 4.80 12.62 -11.79
CA ASN A 126 5.51 13.00 -10.56
C ASN A 126 4.56 13.10 -9.36
N THR A 127 5.10 13.22 -8.15
CA THR A 127 4.33 13.57 -6.95
C THR A 127 3.65 14.93 -7.14
N HIS A 128 2.50 15.11 -6.49
CA HIS A 128 1.70 16.32 -6.63
C HIS A 128 1.04 16.69 -5.30
N GLY A 129 1.01 17.97 -4.97
CA GLY A 129 0.41 18.50 -3.77
C GLY A 129 1.31 19.49 -3.03
N ASN A 130 1.16 19.59 -1.71
CA ASN A 130 1.91 20.52 -0.88
C ASN A 130 3.36 20.02 -0.63
N PRO A 131 4.40 20.76 -1.06
CA PRO A 131 5.78 20.35 -0.82
C PRO A 131 6.20 20.42 0.67
N LYS A 132 5.38 21.01 1.53
CA LYS A 132 5.57 21.08 2.99
C LYS A 132 4.51 20.26 3.74
N ALA A 133 3.92 19.26 3.07
CA ALA A 133 2.88 18.43 3.66
C ALA A 133 3.43 17.60 4.83
N ARG A 134 2.69 17.57 5.92
CA ARG A 134 2.93 16.65 7.04
C ARG A 134 2.53 15.20 6.69
N LEU A 135 1.61 15.03 5.73
CA LEU A 135 1.04 13.76 5.31
C LEU A 135 1.33 13.50 3.83
N MET A 136 1.89 12.32 3.54
CA MET A 136 2.15 11.85 2.19
C MET A 136 1.37 10.56 1.91
N PHE A 137 0.71 10.48 0.76
CA PHE A 137 0.10 9.25 0.26
C PHE A 137 0.94 8.63 -0.85
N VAL A 138 1.22 7.34 -0.73
CA VAL A 138 2.04 6.60 -1.71
C VAL A 138 1.29 5.40 -2.23
N GLY A 139 1.06 5.39 -3.55
CA GLY A 139 0.49 4.28 -4.29
C GLY A 139 1.52 3.48 -5.08
N GLU A 140 1.02 2.63 -5.98
CA GLU A 140 1.81 1.68 -6.77
C GLU A 140 2.42 2.34 -8.03
N ALA A 141 1.57 2.71 -8.97
CA ALA A 141 1.92 3.26 -10.28
C ALA A 141 0.73 4.02 -10.87
N PRO A 142 0.95 4.89 -11.88
CA PRO A 142 -0.13 5.58 -12.57
C PRO A 142 -1.07 4.62 -13.33
N GLY A 143 -2.36 4.94 -13.33
CA GLY A 143 -3.35 4.36 -14.24
C GLY A 143 -3.46 5.15 -15.55
N ALA A 144 -4.51 4.86 -16.35
CA ALA A 144 -4.70 5.50 -17.66
C ALA A 144 -4.98 7.00 -17.56
N ASP A 145 -5.82 7.41 -16.59
CA ASP A 145 -6.19 8.81 -16.42
C ASP A 145 -5.00 9.63 -15.90
N GLU A 146 -4.17 9.04 -15.03
CA GLU A 146 -2.97 9.64 -14.49
C GLU A 146 -1.90 9.81 -15.58
N ASP A 147 -1.71 8.80 -16.41
CA ASP A 147 -0.77 8.80 -17.52
C ASP A 147 -1.14 9.86 -18.58
N ALA A 148 -2.44 10.04 -18.83
CA ALA A 148 -2.95 11.05 -19.75
C ALA A 148 -2.80 12.49 -19.21
N GLN A 149 -2.95 12.68 -17.88
CA GLN A 149 -2.97 14.01 -17.26
C GLN A 149 -1.65 14.40 -16.60
N GLY A 150 -0.70 13.48 -16.40
CA GLY A 150 0.56 13.71 -15.72
C GLY A 150 0.43 13.98 -14.21
N LYS A 151 -0.72 13.66 -13.61
CA LYS A 151 -0.99 13.89 -12.19
C LYS A 151 -1.40 12.59 -11.51
N PRO A 152 -0.90 12.31 -10.27
CA PRO A 152 -1.23 11.09 -9.56
C PRO A 152 -2.65 11.13 -9.02
N PHE A 153 -3.31 9.98 -9.03
CA PHE A 153 -4.64 9.79 -8.43
C PHE A 153 -5.70 10.79 -8.91
N VAL A 154 -5.92 10.87 -10.22
CA VAL A 154 -6.97 11.71 -10.84
C VAL A 154 -8.16 10.90 -11.35
N GLY A 155 -7.99 9.60 -11.67
CA GLY A 155 -9.04 8.70 -12.08
C GLY A 155 -9.98 8.32 -10.92
N ARG A 156 -10.84 7.33 -11.13
CA ARG A 156 -11.84 6.89 -10.13
C ARG A 156 -11.25 6.56 -8.76
N ALA A 157 -10.10 5.89 -8.73
CA ALA A 157 -9.39 5.60 -7.47
C ALA A 157 -8.89 6.88 -6.79
N GLY A 158 -8.46 7.85 -7.58
CA GLY A 158 -8.01 9.16 -7.09
C GLY A 158 -9.16 10.01 -6.54
N GLN A 159 -10.33 9.97 -7.17
CA GLN A 159 -11.54 10.63 -6.65
C GLN A 159 -11.95 10.04 -5.29
N LEU A 160 -11.84 8.71 -5.14
CA LEU A 160 -12.08 8.08 -3.85
C LEU A 160 -11.04 8.51 -2.81
N LEU A 161 -9.75 8.58 -3.19
CA LEU A 161 -8.69 9.08 -2.29
C LEU A 161 -8.98 10.53 -1.84
N THR A 162 -9.46 11.39 -2.74
CA THR A 162 -9.85 12.76 -2.36
C THR A 162 -10.93 12.76 -1.29
N LYS A 163 -11.97 11.94 -1.46
CA LYS A 163 -13.02 11.78 -0.42
C LYS A 163 -12.50 11.23 0.90
N MET A 164 -11.52 10.32 0.85
CA MET A 164 -10.86 9.79 2.05
C MET A 164 -10.09 10.89 2.80
N ILE A 165 -9.40 11.76 2.09
CA ILE A 165 -8.68 12.91 2.66
C ILE A 165 -9.67 13.92 3.26
N GLU A 166 -10.75 14.22 2.54
CA GLU A 166 -11.82 15.12 3.01
C GLU A 166 -12.50 14.60 4.28
N ALA A 167 -12.73 13.29 4.36
CA ALA A 167 -13.27 12.64 5.57
C ALA A 167 -12.36 12.79 6.79
N MET A 168 -11.03 12.87 6.59
CA MET A 168 -10.06 13.18 7.66
C MET A 168 -10.09 14.67 8.09
N GLY A 169 -10.92 15.51 7.45
CA GLY A 169 -10.98 16.94 7.69
C GLY A 169 -9.91 17.76 6.97
N MET A 170 -9.20 17.16 6.02
CA MET A 170 -8.13 17.81 5.26
C MET A 170 -8.55 18.08 3.82
N LYS A 171 -7.87 19.02 3.16
CA LYS A 171 -8.03 19.25 1.72
C LYS A 171 -6.94 18.50 0.95
N ARG A 172 -7.25 18.11 -0.29
CA ARG A 172 -6.29 17.42 -1.16
C ARG A 172 -5.00 18.22 -1.38
N GLU A 173 -5.11 19.55 -1.40
CA GLU A 173 -4.00 20.49 -1.58
C GLU A 173 -3.10 20.61 -0.33
N GLU A 174 -3.53 20.12 0.82
CA GLU A 174 -2.76 20.14 2.07
C GLU A 174 -1.82 18.94 2.20
N VAL A 175 -2.07 17.88 1.44
CA VAL A 175 -1.27 16.65 1.43
C VAL A 175 -0.40 16.57 0.17
N ILE A 176 0.53 15.62 0.14
CA ILE A 176 1.28 15.29 -1.07
C ILE A 176 1.00 13.84 -1.47
N ILE A 177 0.83 13.59 -2.75
CA ILE A 177 0.40 12.30 -3.29
C ILE A 177 1.37 11.86 -4.38
N GLY A 178 1.79 10.61 -4.36
CA GLY A 178 2.65 10.04 -5.38
C GLY A 178 2.51 8.53 -5.49
N ASN A 179 3.35 7.95 -6.34
CA ASN A 179 3.46 6.51 -6.53
C ASN A 179 4.93 6.09 -6.43
N VAL A 180 5.17 4.80 -6.16
CA VAL A 180 6.52 4.24 -6.24
C VAL A 180 7.05 4.35 -7.67
N ASN A 181 6.25 3.93 -8.67
CA ASN A 181 6.60 4.05 -10.08
C ASN A 181 5.97 5.29 -10.70
N ARG A 182 6.72 5.93 -11.61
CA ARG A 182 6.32 7.19 -12.27
C ARG A 182 5.65 6.97 -13.63
N CYS A 183 5.77 5.77 -14.17
CA CYS A 183 5.28 5.41 -15.49
C CYS A 183 4.17 4.36 -15.36
N ARG A 184 3.16 4.46 -16.24
CA ARG A 184 2.07 3.50 -16.32
C ARG A 184 2.56 2.17 -16.88
N PRO A 185 2.37 1.04 -16.18
CA PRO A 185 2.66 -0.27 -16.75
C PRO A 185 1.64 -0.65 -17.83
N PRO A 186 2.06 -1.39 -18.88
CA PRO A 186 1.16 -1.88 -19.93
C PRO A 186 -0.06 -2.61 -19.37
N GLY A 187 -1.26 -2.27 -19.82
CA GLY A 187 -2.51 -2.87 -19.34
C GLY A 187 -2.78 -2.66 -17.84
N ASN A 188 -2.16 -1.69 -17.19
CA ASN A 188 -2.21 -1.46 -15.74
C ASN A 188 -1.80 -2.70 -14.91
N ARG A 189 -0.87 -3.53 -15.42
CA ARG A 189 -0.28 -4.61 -14.62
C ARG A 189 0.48 -4.06 -13.43
N GLN A 190 0.75 -4.90 -12.45
CA GLN A 190 1.66 -4.52 -11.36
C GLN A 190 3.08 -4.31 -11.91
N PRO A 191 3.80 -3.27 -11.46
CA PRO A 191 5.23 -3.13 -11.73
C PRO A 191 6.01 -4.31 -11.17
N THR A 192 7.07 -4.71 -11.87
CA THR A 192 8.00 -5.70 -11.34
C THR A 192 8.84 -5.11 -10.22
N LEU A 193 9.44 -5.97 -9.39
CA LEU A 193 10.35 -5.50 -8.34
C LEU A 193 11.56 -4.74 -8.91
N GLU A 194 12.02 -5.15 -10.09
CA GLU A 194 13.12 -4.48 -10.79
C GLU A 194 12.71 -3.08 -11.27
N GLU A 195 11.55 -2.94 -11.92
CA GLU A 195 10.99 -1.65 -12.32
C GLU A 195 10.80 -0.71 -11.13
N ALA A 196 10.34 -1.25 -10.00
CA ALA A 196 10.19 -0.49 -8.77
C ALA A 196 11.54 -0.10 -8.16
N ALA A 197 12.52 -1.00 -8.13
CA ALA A 197 13.85 -0.74 -7.60
C ALA A 197 14.57 0.38 -8.36
N ILE A 198 14.40 0.45 -9.68
CA ILE A 198 14.94 1.52 -10.52
C ILE A 198 14.25 2.87 -10.24
N CYS A 199 12.95 2.87 -9.98
CA CYS A 199 12.16 4.10 -9.83
C CYS A 199 12.12 4.63 -8.38
N ARG A 200 12.14 3.75 -7.39
CA ARG A 200 12.05 4.04 -5.95
C ARG A 200 13.04 5.07 -5.42
N PRO A 201 14.31 5.16 -5.89
CA PRO A 201 15.23 6.17 -5.41
C PRO A 201 14.73 7.61 -5.57
N PHE A 202 13.95 7.91 -6.60
CA PHE A 202 13.36 9.24 -6.78
C PHE A 202 12.34 9.54 -5.68
N LEU A 203 11.50 8.56 -5.34
CA LEU A 203 10.56 8.72 -4.24
C LEU A 203 11.28 8.93 -2.90
N PHE A 204 12.40 8.26 -2.67
CA PHE A 204 13.20 8.45 -1.45
C PHE A 204 13.80 9.86 -1.37
N ARG A 205 14.27 10.43 -2.49
CA ARG A 205 14.74 11.81 -2.56
C ARG A 205 13.60 12.79 -2.26
N GLU A 206 12.42 12.55 -2.82
CA GLU A 206 11.24 13.39 -2.55
C GLU A 206 10.83 13.31 -1.06
N ILE A 207 10.80 12.11 -0.46
CA ILE A 207 10.52 11.93 0.97
C ILE A 207 11.57 12.68 1.82
N ALA A 208 12.85 12.60 1.48
CA ALA A 208 13.94 13.30 2.17
C ALA A 208 13.82 14.83 2.05
N THR A 209 13.26 15.34 0.96
CA THR A 209 13.04 16.77 0.70
C THR A 209 11.79 17.28 1.42
N ILE A 210 10.67 16.54 1.33
CA ILE A 210 9.36 16.90 1.91
C ILE A 210 9.38 16.74 3.44
N LYS A 211 10.00 15.66 3.94
CA LYS A 211 10.05 15.26 5.36
C LYS A 211 8.65 15.15 5.99
N PRO A 212 7.77 14.34 5.41
CA PRO A 212 6.45 14.16 5.98
C PRO A 212 6.56 13.49 7.35
N GLU A 213 5.65 13.78 8.27
CA GLU A 213 5.55 13.12 9.57
C GLU A 213 5.00 11.70 9.42
N ILE A 214 4.06 11.54 8.49
CA ILE A 214 3.43 10.24 8.18
C ILE A 214 3.41 10.00 6.68
N ILE A 215 3.65 8.74 6.30
CA ILE A 215 3.40 8.22 4.96
C ILE A 215 2.29 7.18 5.04
N VAL A 216 1.19 7.39 4.33
CA VAL A 216 0.15 6.37 4.13
C VAL A 216 0.49 5.57 2.86
N VAL A 217 0.81 4.28 3.05
CA VAL A 217 1.15 3.38 1.94
C VAL A 217 -0.08 2.58 1.54
N MET A 218 -0.51 2.74 0.30
CA MET A 218 -1.76 2.19 -0.20
C MET A 218 -1.55 0.95 -1.06
N GLY A 219 -1.97 -0.20 -0.53
CA GLY A 219 -1.99 -1.48 -1.24
C GLY A 219 -0.72 -2.30 -1.13
N ASN A 220 -0.83 -3.53 -1.57
CA ASN A 220 0.20 -4.55 -1.36
C ASN A 220 1.48 -4.29 -2.15
N THR A 221 1.34 -3.82 -3.40
CA THR A 221 2.49 -3.56 -4.27
C THR A 221 3.30 -2.36 -3.77
N ALA A 222 2.62 -1.25 -3.39
CA ALA A 222 3.30 -0.10 -2.80
C ALA A 222 4.01 -0.47 -1.49
N LEU A 223 3.36 -1.26 -0.64
CA LEU A 223 3.93 -1.78 0.61
C LEU A 223 5.24 -2.55 0.36
N ARG A 224 5.21 -3.51 -0.58
CA ARG A 224 6.39 -4.32 -0.92
C ARG A 224 7.50 -3.49 -1.54
N ASN A 225 7.12 -2.59 -2.44
CA ASN A 225 8.09 -1.83 -3.22
C ASN A 225 8.72 -0.67 -2.43
N LEU A 226 8.02 -0.13 -1.43
CA LEU A 226 8.55 0.92 -0.56
C LEU A 226 9.28 0.36 0.67
N LEU A 227 8.63 -0.55 1.39
CA LEU A 227 9.11 -1.04 2.69
C LEU A 227 9.84 -2.39 2.58
N GLU A 228 9.91 -2.98 1.38
CA GLU A 228 10.44 -4.35 1.16
C GLU A 228 9.74 -5.40 2.05
N ALA A 229 8.49 -5.13 2.43
CA ALA A 229 7.73 -5.95 3.34
C ALA A 229 7.47 -7.36 2.76
N ARG A 230 7.70 -8.37 3.58
CA ARG A 230 7.40 -9.77 3.24
C ARG A 230 5.94 -10.12 3.47
N GLU A 231 5.32 -9.46 4.43
CA GLU A 231 3.91 -9.67 4.79
C GLU A 231 2.96 -8.91 3.87
N GLY A 232 1.74 -9.46 3.68
CA GLY A 232 0.71 -8.81 2.87
C GLY A 232 -0.01 -7.69 3.62
N ILE A 233 -0.60 -6.76 2.85
CA ILE A 233 -1.30 -5.58 3.36
C ILE A 233 -2.37 -5.92 4.40
N THR A 234 -3.12 -6.98 4.23
CA THR A 234 -4.19 -7.40 5.15
C THR A 234 -3.68 -7.70 6.56
N ARG A 235 -2.41 -8.10 6.69
CA ARG A 235 -1.80 -8.46 7.97
C ARG A 235 -1.18 -7.26 8.68
N VAL A 236 -0.65 -6.31 7.92
CA VAL A 236 0.13 -5.19 8.46
C VAL A 236 -0.64 -3.87 8.52
N ARG A 237 -1.77 -3.77 7.78
CA ARG A 237 -2.60 -2.56 7.80
C ARG A 237 -3.08 -2.20 9.21
N GLY A 238 -3.33 -0.94 9.42
CA GLY A 238 -3.86 -0.44 10.70
C GLY A 238 -2.86 -0.45 11.85
N LYS A 239 -1.58 -0.67 11.56
CA LYS A 239 -0.50 -0.58 12.55
C LYS A 239 0.61 0.30 12.01
N PHE A 240 0.97 1.33 12.77
CA PHE A 240 2.12 2.14 12.40
C PHE A 240 3.38 1.28 12.32
N GLN A 241 4.12 1.48 11.24
CA GLN A 241 5.48 0.97 11.02
C GLN A 241 6.45 2.12 11.16
N ASP A 242 7.70 1.83 11.49
CA ASP A 242 8.78 2.80 11.33
C ASP A 242 9.54 2.53 10.03
N PHE A 243 9.75 3.55 9.24
CA PHE A 243 10.54 3.47 8.03
C PHE A 243 11.53 4.63 7.98
N ARG A 244 12.76 4.34 8.36
CA ARG A 244 13.86 5.32 8.36
C ARG A 244 13.54 6.58 9.19
N GLY A 245 12.88 6.40 10.32
CA GLY A 245 12.50 7.47 11.23
C GLY A 245 11.21 8.20 10.87
N ILE A 246 10.48 7.75 9.84
CA ILE A 246 9.15 8.27 9.48
C ILE A 246 8.09 7.23 9.81
N LYS A 247 6.98 7.65 10.40
CA LYS A 247 5.83 6.76 10.62
C LYS A 247 5.14 6.42 9.33
N VAL A 248 4.85 5.13 9.15
CA VAL A 248 4.15 4.63 7.97
C VAL A 248 2.88 3.91 8.39
N MET A 249 1.76 4.27 7.79
CA MET A 249 0.48 3.59 7.94
C MET A 249 0.15 2.82 6.66
N PRO A 250 0.27 1.48 6.67
CA PRO A 250 -0.20 0.66 5.56
C PRO A 250 -1.73 0.57 5.58
N THR A 251 -2.37 0.73 4.41
CA THR A 251 -3.82 0.58 4.26
C THR A 251 -4.19 0.05 2.88
N PHE A 252 -5.48 -0.24 2.65
CA PHE A 252 -5.94 -0.71 1.36
C PHE A 252 -5.85 0.36 0.28
N HIS A 253 -5.58 -0.08 -0.97
CA HIS A 253 -5.55 0.82 -2.12
C HIS A 253 -6.98 1.26 -2.50
N PRO A 254 -7.23 2.53 -2.85
CA PRO A 254 -8.56 3.00 -3.23
C PRO A 254 -9.21 2.20 -4.37
N ALA A 255 -8.43 1.76 -5.37
CA ALA A 255 -8.93 0.90 -6.43
C ALA A 255 -9.43 -0.48 -5.94
N TYR A 256 -8.89 -0.99 -4.83
CA TYR A 256 -9.40 -2.20 -4.19
C TYR A 256 -10.74 -1.91 -3.49
N LEU A 257 -10.87 -0.78 -2.81
CA LEU A 257 -12.11 -0.36 -2.13
C LEU A 257 -13.27 -0.09 -3.10
N LEU A 258 -12.98 0.22 -4.35
CA LEU A 258 -14.00 0.32 -5.42
C LEU A 258 -14.52 -1.05 -5.84
N ARG A 259 -13.70 -2.10 -5.73
CA ARG A 259 -14.10 -3.48 -6.05
C ARG A 259 -14.72 -4.20 -4.86
N ASP A 260 -14.26 -3.89 -3.65
CA ASP A 260 -14.75 -4.46 -2.40
C ASP A 260 -15.05 -3.33 -1.40
N PRO A 261 -16.26 -2.74 -1.46
CA PRO A 261 -16.67 -1.66 -0.56
C PRO A 261 -16.73 -2.05 0.90
N SER A 262 -16.85 -3.34 1.24
CA SER A 262 -16.90 -3.83 2.63
C SER A 262 -15.62 -3.46 3.41
N LYS A 263 -14.50 -3.25 2.70
CA LYS A 263 -13.21 -2.89 3.28
C LYS A 263 -13.02 -1.40 3.58
N LYS A 264 -14.01 -0.57 3.24
CA LYS A 264 -13.96 0.87 3.52
C LYS A 264 -13.91 1.18 5.02
N ARG A 265 -14.65 0.40 5.84
CA ARG A 265 -14.63 0.56 7.30
C ARG A 265 -13.24 0.33 7.88
N GLU A 266 -12.59 -0.75 7.47
CA GLU A 266 -11.24 -1.07 7.93
C GLU A 266 -10.24 0.04 7.53
N THR A 267 -10.36 0.57 6.32
CA THR A 267 -9.53 1.68 5.85
C THR A 267 -9.79 2.96 6.65
N TRP A 268 -11.05 3.23 7.00
CA TRP A 268 -11.39 4.37 7.85
C TRP A 268 -10.73 4.29 9.24
N GLU A 269 -10.73 3.10 9.85
CA GLU A 269 -10.03 2.89 11.13
C GLU A 269 -8.52 3.20 11.02
N ASP A 270 -7.89 2.85 9.88
CA ASP A 270 -6.47 3.18 9.64
C ASP A 270 -6.27 4.70 9.53
N LEU A 271 -7.16 5.38 8.79
CA LEU A 271 -7.06 6.82 8.56
C LEU A 271 -7.39 7.66 9.81
N LYS A 272 -8.28 7.20 10.68
CA LYS A 272 -8.51 7.84 11.99
C LYS A 272 -7.24 7.90 12.81
N GLN A 273 -6.49 6.79 12.89
CA GLN A 273 -5.21 6.78 13.61
C GLN A 273 -4.20 7.78 13.03
N VAL A 274 -4.18 7.93 11.69
CA VAL A 274 -3.32 8.92 11.02
C VAL A 274 -3.75 10.34 11.38
N ARG A 275 -5.05 10.63 11.33
CA ARG A 275 -5.61 11.93 11.70
C ARG A 275 -5.27 12.28 13.15
N ASP A 276 -5.59 11.39 14.07
CA ASP A 276 -5.43 11.59 15.50
C ASP A 276 -3.95 11.85 15.85
N TYR A 277 -3.02 11.10 15.24
CA TYR A 277 -1.58 11.36 15.39
C TYR A 277 -1.16 12.74 14.89
N LEU A 278 -1.69 13.20 13.73
CA LEU A 278 -1.38 14.52 13.19
C LEU A 278 -1.96 15.66 14.05
N GLU A 279 -3.11 15.44 14.68
CA GLU A 279 -3.71 16.38 15.63
C GLU A 279 -2.89 16.48 16.92
N GLU A 280 -2.47 15.35 17.49
CA GLU A 280 -1.64 15.32 18.69
C GLU A 280 -0.30 16.04 18.48
N THR A 281 0.36 15.81 17.35
CA THR A 281 1.67 16.40 17.05
C THR A 281 1.59 17.87 16.61
N ALA A 282 0.43 18.36 16.20
CA ALA A 282 0.22 19.78 15.91
C ALA A 282 0.14 20.65 17.16
N THR A 283 -0.19 20.06 18.31
CA THR A 283 -0.43 20.78 19.57
C THR A 283 0.84 20.90 20.43
N THR A 284 1.92 20.22 20.05
CA THR A 284 3.23 20.22 20.72
C THR A 284 4.19 21.18 20.05
#